data_98b1de5422f1fd7477dd306e037ea788
#
_entry.id   98b1de5422f1fd7477dd306e037ea788
#
_cell.length_a   1.000
_cell.length_b   1.000
_cell.length_c   1.000
_cell.angle_alpha   90.00
_cell.angle_beta   90.00
_cell.angle_gamma   90.00
#
_symmetry.space_group_name_H-M   'P 1'
#
loop_
_entity.id
_entity.type
_entity.pdbx_description
1 polymer ?
#
loop_
_entity_poly.entity_id
_entity_poly.type
_entity_poly.pdbx_seq_one_letter_code
_entity_poly.pdbx_strand_id
1 'polypeptide(L)'
;MVLIALGIRLAVVAFLYPEHLNPDRDHWKFAGETGRIARSLVKGKGFSSPFFAETGPTTWVAPLFPLLLAGVFKIFGVYTKASALAILALDCLFSALTCIPVFLVAKKHFGERVALWSGWLWVFFPYSIFFAADFIWATTLSTLLFALVFLVVLHLEETSEISHWIGFGALAGFAALNDPIVMSAAPFLGAWCWYRRYRRGGRWFKPGVAAVLAVVAVSSPWFIRNYHAFGKFIPFRGNLGFEFYCGNNQDSWHWDPPGYHPSDTDQEWREYQQLGETGYVAHKRDQAFAFIRAHRQLYVTMTLRRVVYIWTGFWSFGERYLKEEPFDIPNIFFCTGLTVIMLFGLRQAARDGLGVAIPYIIVFLSFPLVYYFTHPEDYHRRPIDPLFVVLAVYGVLSMKRRLQAHRETLEFSEEKTLTDDATI
;
A
#
# COMPACT_ATOMS: atom_id res chain seq x y z
N MET A 1 -5.75 8.60 -20.72
CA MET A 1 -5.14 8.57 -19.39
C MET A 1 -4.10 7.47 -19.26
N VAL A 2 -4.43 6.17 -19.37
CA VAL A 2 -3.48 5.06 -19.18
C VAL A 2 -2.23 5.20 -20.05
N LEU A 3 -2.37 5.43 -21.36
CA LEU A 3 -1.23 5.57 -22.26
C LEU A 3 -0.34 6.78 -21.93
N ILE A 4 -0.96 7.90 -21.52
CA ILE A 4 -0.23 9.11 -21.11
C ILE A 4 0.52 8.83 -19.79
N ALA A 5 -0.16 8.19 -18.83
CA ALA A 5 0.44 7.80 -17.57
C ALA A 5 1.66 6.86 -17.78
N LEU A 6 1.50 5.87 -18.66
CA LEU A 6 2.60 4.96 -19.03
C LEU A 6 3.76 5.71 -19.69
N GLY A 7 3.47 6.58 -20.67
CA GLY A 7 4.47 7.37 -21.37
C GLY A 7 5.28 8.27 -20.44
N ILE A 8 4.62 8.96 -19.48
CA ILE A 8 5.30 9.81 -18.49
C ILE A 8 6.24 8.96 -17.62
N ARG A 9 5.79 7.82 -17.10
CA ARG A 9 6.59 6.96 -16.22
C ARG A 9 7.78 6.36 -16.95
N LEU A 10 7.58 5.88 -18.17
CA LEU A 10 8.68 5.36 -19.00
C LEU A 10 9.69 6.47 -19.37
N ALA A 11 9.24 7.69 -19.60
CA ALA A 11 10.13 8.84 -19.81
C ALA A 11 10.97 9.13 -18.55
N VAL A 12 10.35 9.07 -17.36
CA VAL A 12 11.07 9.23 -16.08
C VAL A 12 12.09 8.10 -15.89
N VAL A 13 11.74 6.84 -16.17
CA VAL A 13 12.69 5.73 -16.14
C VAL A 13 13.87 6.00 -17.07
N ALA A 14 13.61 6.42 -18.31
CA ALA A 14 14.67 6.69 -19.28
C ALA A 14 15.60 7.84 -18.83
N PHE A 15 15.06 8.82 -18.10
CA PHE A 15 15.81 9.96 -17.56
C PHE A 15 16.63 9.59 -16.31
N LEU A 16 16.06 8.83 -15.38
CA LEU A 16 16.70 8.46 -14.10
C LEU A 16 17.62 7.22 -14.23
N TYR A 17 17.40 6.38 -15.25
CA TYR A 17 18.06 5.09 -15.41
C TYR A 17 19.58 5.09 -15.29
N PRO A 18 20.34 6.08 -15.83
CA PRO A 18 21.81 6.04 -15.78
C PRO A 18 22.39 6.04 -14.37
N GLU A 19 21.66 6.57 -13.39
CA GLU A 19 22.17 6.79 -12.04
C GLU A 19 21.79 5.67 -11.05
N HIS A 20 20.66 5.02 -11.25
CA HIS A 20 20.03 4.19 -10.21
C HIS A 20 20.18 2.68 -10.39
N LEU A 21 20.49 2.21 -11.59
CA LEU A 21 20.55 0.78 -11.89
C LEU A 21 21.98 0.34 -12.23
N ASN A 22 22.82 0.23 -11.22
CA ASN A 22 24.07 -0.51 -11.37
C ASN A 22 23.79 -2.00 -11.19
N PRO A 23 23.78 -2.81 -12.27
CA PRO A 23 23.47 -4.23 -12.19
C PRO A 23 24.51 -5.03 -11.40
N ASP A 24 25.71 -4.45 -11.19
CA ASP A 24 26.78 -5.08 -10.43
C ASP A 24 26.54 -4.98 -8.91
N ARG A 25 25.57 -4.21 -8.50
CA ARG A 25 25.18 -4.03 -7.09
C ARG A 25 23.83 -4.68 -6.82
N ASP A 26 23.87 -5.75 -6.06
CA ASP A 26 22.71 -6.41 -5.46
C ASP A 26 22.23 -5.56 -4.26
N HIS A 27 21.78 -4.34 -4.53
CA HIS A 27 21.36 -3.41 -3.50
C HIS A 27 19.82 -3.34 -3.40
N TRP A 28 19.34 -2.78 -2.35
CA TRP A 28 17.92 -2.77 -2.02
C TRP A 28 17.05 -2.03 -3.06
N LYS A 29 17.56 -1.05 -3.81
CA LYS A 29 16.83 -0.41 -4.92
C LYS A 29 16.55 -1.37 -6.08
N PHE A 30 17.34 -2.42 -6.25
CA PHE A 30 17.08 -3.51 -7.18
C PHE A 30 16.38 -4.69 -6.49
N ALA A 31 15.28 -4.41 -5.81
CA ALA A 31 14.40 -5.39 -5.18
C ALA A 31 14.95 -6.13 -3.93
N GLY A 32 16.11 -5.76 -3.40
CA GLY A 32 16.64 -6.30 -2.14
C GLY A 32 16.44 -7.80 -1.98
N GLU A 33 15.79 -8.23 -0.90
CA GLU A 33 15.51 -9.62 -0.59
C GLU A 33 14.67 -10.32 -1.66
N THR A 34 13.73 -9.60 -2.29
CA THR A 34 12.88 -10.16 -3.36
C THR A 34 13.69 -10.53 -4.58
N GLY A 35 14.67 -9.70 -4.94
CA GLY A 35 15.59 -9.97 -6.04
C GLY A 35 16.50 -11.17 -5.76
N ARG A 36 17.00 -11.31 -4.52
CA ARG A 36 17.83 -12.45 -4.11
C ARG A 36 17.05 -13.76 -4.13
N ILE A 37 15.80 -13.75 -3.67
CA ILE A 37 14.90 -14.90 -3.77
C ILE A 37 14.62 -15.24 -5.24
N ALA A 38 14.34 -14.23 -6.08
CA ALA A 38 14.15 -14.44 -7.51
C ALA A 38 15.38 -15.06 -8.18
N ARG A 39 16.58 -14.62 -7.82
CA ARG A 39 17.86 -15.25 -8.24
C ARG A 39 17.94 -16.71 -7.80
N SER A 40 17.55 -17.02 -6.55
CA SER A 40 17.56 -18.39 -6.03
C SER A 40 16.57 -19.29 -6.79
N LEU A 41 15.38 -18.78 -7.12
CA LEU A 41 14.40 -19.46 -7.95
C LEU A 41 14.93 -19.81 -9.34
N VAL A 42 15.58 -18.87 -10.02
CA VAL A 42 16.17 -19.09 -11.35
C VAL A 42 17.31 -20.11 -11.30
N LYS A 43 18.08 -20.13 -10.19
CA LYS A 43 19.15 -21.12 -9.96
C LYS A 43 18.64 -22.50 -9.52
N GLY A 44 17.33 -22.73 -9.45
CA GLY A 44 16.74 -24.00 -9.03
C GLY A 44 16.83 -24.30 -7.53
N LYS A 45 17.20 -23.31 -6.69
CA LYS A 45 17.31 -23.43 -5.23
C LYS A 45 15.97 -23.23 -4.49
N GLY A 46 14.89 -23.05 -5.24
CA GLY A 46 13.56 -22.77 -4.69
C GLY A 46 13.42 -21.36 -4.10
N PHE A 47 12.32 -21.13 -3.39
CA PHE A 47 12.05 -19.85 -2.72
C PHE A 47 12.88 -19.77 -1.43
N SER A 48 14.08 -19.19 -1.54
CA SER A 48 15.14 -19.27 -0.54
C SER A 48 16.10 -18.08 -0.57
N SER A 49 16.89 -17.95 0.50
CA SER A 49 18.08 -17.08 0.57
C SER A 49 17.78 -15.59 0.29
N PRO A 50 17.04 -14.90 1.18
CA PRO A 50 16.68 -13.49 1.03
C PRO A 50 17.88 -12.54 1.25
N PHE A 51 18.99 -13.04 1.81
CA PHE A 51 20.16 -12.23 2.15
C PHE A 51 21.38 -12.55 1.26
N PHE A 52 22.57 -12.11 1.65
CA PHE A 52 23.77 -12.22 0.82
C PHE A 52 24.28 -13.66 0.64
N ALA A 53 24.03 -14.55 1.61
CA ALA A 53 24.45 -15.95 1.56
C ALA A 53 23.27 -16.91 1.39
N GLU A 54 23.60 -18.18 1.16
CA GLU A 54 22.60 -19.25 1.07
C GLU A 54 22.10 -19.61 2.48
N THR A 55 20.85 -19.24 2.76
CA THR A 55 20.23 -19.45 4.08
C THR A 55 19.11 -20.50 4.06
N GLY A 56 18.90 -21.17 2.91
CA GLY A 56 17.82 -22.14 2.75
C GLY A 56 16.43 -21.50 2.56
N PRO A 57 15.36 -22.27 2.75
CA PRO A 57 13.99 -21.82 2.55
C PRO A 57 13.67 -20.57 3.36
N THR A 58 12.84 -19.68 2.79
CA THR A 58 12.45 -18.42 3.43
C THR A 58 10.95 -18.15 3.30
N THR A 59 10.42 -17.38 4.25
CA THR A 59 9.10 -16.74 4.23
C THR A 59 9.23 -15.23 4.49
N TRP A 60 10.43 -14.69 4.35
CA TRP A 60 10.76 -13.30 4.68
C TRP A 60 9.88 -12.29 3.94
N VAL A 61 9.55 -12.58 2.68
CA VAL A 61 8.61 -11.79 1.87
C VAL A 61 7.49 -12.66 1.29
N ALA A 62 6.40 -12.03 0.86
CA ALA A 62 5.31 -12.71 0.17
C ALA A 62 5.73 -13.17 -1.24
N PRO A 63 5.10 -14.23 -1.82
CA PRO A 63 5.70 -14.94 -2.96
C PRO A 63 5.49 -14.29 -4.32
N LEU A 64 4.44 -13.49 -4.53
CA LEU A 64 4.03 -13.11 -5.89
C LEU A 64 5.07 -12.25 -6.60
N PHE A 65 5.57 -11.20 -5.93
CA PHE A 65 6.55 -10.31 -6.55
C PHE A 65 7.91 -10.99 -6.82
N PRO A 66 8.49 -11.79 -5.90
CA PRO A 66 9.67 -12.59 -6.21
C PRO A 66 9.49 -13.57 -7.36
N LEU A 67 8.29 -14.18 -7.51
CA LEU A 67 7.98 -15.06 -8.64
C LEU A 67 7.92 -14.30 -9.96
N LEU A 68 7.33 -13.11 -9.97
CA LEU A 68 7.31 -12.21 -11.13
C LEU A 68 8.73 -11.81 -11.53
N LEU A 69 9.56 -11.40 -10.56
CA LEU A 69 10.98 -11.10 -10.78
C LEU A 69 11.74 -12.31 -11.34
N ALA A 70 11.52 -13.50 -10.80
CA ALA A 70 12.15 -14.72 -11.29
C ALA A 70 11.78 -15.01 -12.74
N GLY A 71 10.53 -14.75 -13.14
CA GLY A 71 10.10 -14.84 -14.55
C GLY A 71 10.89 -13.88 -15.45
N VAL A 72 11.04 -12.62 -15.02
CA VAL A 72 11.84 -11.63 -15.77
C VAL A 72 13.32 -11.99 -15.79
N PHE A 73 13.90 -12.42 -14.68
CA PHE A 73 15.29 -12.86 -14.62
C PHE A 73 15.57 -14.06 -15.51
N LYS A 74 14.61 -14.98 -15.64
CA LYS A 74 14.72 -16.14 -16.53
C LYS A 74 14.78 -15.74 -18.02
N ILE A 75 14.09 -14.66 -18.39
CA ILE A 75 13.99 -14.19 -19.78
C ILE A 75 15.15 -13.24 -20.12
N PHE A 76 15.42 -12.28 -19.24
CA PHE A 76 16.35 -11.17 -19.50
C PHE A 76 17.70 -11.29 -18.78
N GLY A 77 17.90 -12.34 -17.98
CA GLY A 77 19.10 -12.54 -17.17
C GLY A 77 19.00 -11.97 -15.76
N VAL A 78 19.73 -12.59 -14.83
CA VAL A 78 19.75 -12.22 -13.40
C VAL A 78 20.55 -10.93 -13.22
N TYR A 79 19.91 -9.89 -12.67
CA TYR A 79 20.51 -8.57 -12.43
C TYR A 79 21.14 -7.91 -13.65
N THR A 80 20.59 -8.13 -14.83
CA THR A 80 21.03 -7.44 -16.04
C THR A 80 20.31 -6.10 -16.22
N LYS A 81 20.88 -5.21 -17.03
CA LYS A 81 20.20 -3.96 -17.45
C LYS A 81 18.85 -4.24 -18.10
N ALA A 82 18.75 -5.29 -18.90
CA ALA A 82 17.52 -5.70 -19.56
C ALA A 82 16.45 -6.15 -18.54
N SER A 83 16.82 -6.93 -17.53
CA SER A 83 15.87 -7.33 -16.47
C SER A 83 15.42 -6.14 -15.63
N ALA A 84 16.31 -5.20 -15.32
CA ALA A 84 15.96 -4.00 -14.58
C ALA A 84 14.96 -3.12 -15.36
N LEU A 85 15.22 -2.86 -16.64
CA LEU A 85 14.30 -2.12 -17.50
C LEU A 85 12.96 -2.82 -17.66
N ALA A 86 12.97 -4.15 -17.82
CA ALA A 86 11.73 -4.93 -17.96
C ALA A 86 10.86 -4.85 -16.69
N ILE A 87 11.46 -4.93 -15.50
CA ILE A 87 10.74 -4.78 -14.23
C ILE A 87 10.19 -3.38 -14.05
N LEU A 88 11.00 -2.34 -14.28
CA LEU A 88 10.53 -0.95 -14.19
C LEU A 88 9.43 -0.67 -15.22
N ALA A 89 9.52 -1.23 -16.43
CA ALA A 89 8.45 -1.10 -17.41
C ALA A 89 7.15 -1.78 -16.94
N LEU A 90 7.23 -2.93 -16.26
CA LEU A 90 6.07 -3.58 -15.64
C LEU A 90 5.49 -2.75 -14.49
N ASP A 91 6.32 -2.19 -13.62
CA ASP A 91 5.86 -1.32 -12.53
C ASP A 91 5.22 -0.04 -13.10
N CYS A 92 5.80 0.55 -14.16
CA CYS A 92 5.18 1.65 -14.90
C CYS A 92 3.81 1.27 -15.47
N LEU A 93 3.68 0.07 -16.01
CA LEU A 93 2.41 -0.46 -16.52
C LEU A 93 1.40 -0.64 -15.39
N PHE A 94 1.77 -1.25 -14.26
CA PHE A 94 0.87 -1.42 -13.10
C PHE A 94 0.39 -0.08 -12.57
N SER A 95 1.28 0.90 -12.43
CA SER A 95 0.94 2.25 -11.99
C SER A 95 0.01 2.96 -12.99
N ALA A 96 0.23 2.80 -14.29
CA ALA A 96 -0.63 3.37 -15.33
C ALA A 96 -2.01 2.70 -15.35
N LEU A 97 -2.08 1.37 -15.21
CA LEU A 97 -3.33 0.62 -15.11
C LEU A 97 -4.16 1.01 -13.87
N THR A 98 -3.53 1.49 -12.82
CA THR A 98 -4.24 1.99 -11.62
C THR A 98 -5.15 3.20 -11.93
N CYS A 99 -4.92 3.92 -13.04
CA CYS A 99 -5.87 4.94 -13.52
C CYS A 99 -7.29 4.38 -13.69
N ILE A 100 -7.42 3.10 -14.08
CA ILE A 100 -8.71 2.47 -14.34
C ILE A 100 -9.54 2.34 -13.06
N PRO A 101 -9.07 1.63 -12.01
CA PRO A 101 -9.84 1.54 -10.76
C PRO A 101 -10.03 2.91 -10.10
N VAL A 102 -9.06 3.84 -10.16
CA VAL A 102 -9.22 5.22 -9.67
C VAL A 102 -10.41 5.91 -10.34
N PHE A 103 -10.45 5.87 -11.68
CA PHE A 103 -11.55 6.44 -12.44
C PHE A 103 -12.90 5.79 -12.12
N LEU A 104 -12.96 4.45 -12.09
CA LEU A 104 -14.21 3.72 -11.89
C LEU A 104 -14.75 3.85 -10.46
N VAL A 105 -13.89 3.87 -9.44
CA VAL A 105 -14.26 4.14 -8.04
C VAL A 105 -14.84 5.53 -7.91
N ALA A 106 -14.16 6.53 -8.46
CA ALA A 106 -14.62 7.92 -8.43
C ALA A 106 -15.94 8.11 -9.20
N LYS A 107 -16.08 7.47 -10.37
CA LYS A 107 -17.31 7.51 -11.18
C LYS A 107 -18.50 6.93 -10.44
N LYS A 108 -18.31 5.78 -9.80
CA LYS A 108 -19.35 5.07 -9.07
C LYS A 108 -19.89 5.85 -7.87
N HIS A 109 -19.02 6.50 -7.11
CA HIS A 109 -19.41 7.21 -5.90
C HIS A 109 -19.74 8.70 -6.12
N PHE A 110 -19.06 9.36 -7.04
CA PHE A 110 -19.07 10.83 -7.13
C PHE A 110 -19.36 11.38 -8.53
N GLY A 111 -19.55 10.48 -9.51
CA GLY A 111 -19.91 10.85 -10.89
C GLY A 111 -18.74 11.16 -11.81
N GLU A 112 -19.06 11.42 -13.08
CA GLU A 112 -18.11 11.51 -14.21
C GLU A 112 -17.05 12.60 -14.01
N ARG A 113 -17.47 13.79 -13.54
CA ARG A 113 -16.55 14.93 -13.36
C ARG A 113 -15.46 14.64 -12.34
N VAL A 114 -15.80 13.99 -11.21
CA VAL A 114 -14.83 13.58 -10.20
C VAL A 114 -13.93 12.48 -10.75
N ALA A 115 -14.50 11.53 -11.51
CA ALA A 115 -13.74 10.45 -12.14
C ALA A 115 -12.65 10.96 -13.08
N LEU A 116 -13.00 11.91 -13.95
CA LEU A 116 -12.06 12.53 -14.90
C LEU A 116 -10.90 13.21 -14.17
N TRP A 117 -11.19 14.04 -13.18
CA TRP A 117 -10.15 14.75 -12.44
C TRP A 117 -9.32 13.82 -11.56
N SER A 118 -9.93 12.79 -10.97
CA SER A 118 -9.18 11.77 -10.19
C SER A 118 -8.23 10.98 -11.09
N GLY A 119 -8.68 10.57 -12.27
CA GLY A 119 -7.82 9.88 -13.22
C GLY A 119 -6.66 10.76 -13.70
N TRP A 120 -6.91 12.04 -14.03
CA TRP A 120 -5.85 12.97 -14.40
C TRP A 120 -4.90 13.28 -13.26
N LEU A 121 -5.41 13.46 -12.03
CA LEU A 121 -4.55 13.63 -10.86
C LEU A 121 -3.65 12.40 -10.64
N TRP A 122 -4.15 11.18 -10.85
CA TRP A 122 -3.34 9.97 -10.77
C TRP A 122 -2.26 9.90 -11.86
N VAL A 123 -2.56 10.36 -13.08
CA VAL A 123 -1.56 10.44 -14.17
C VAL A 123 -0.33 11.22 -13.72
N PHE A 124 -0.52 12.35 -13.04
CA PHE A 124 0.54 13.26 -12.59
C PHE A 124 0.88 13.14 -11.10
N PHE A 125 0.36 12.14 -10.41
CA PHE A 125 0.57 11.99 -8.98
C PHE A 125 2.04 11.61 -8.69
N PRO A 126 2.80 12.45 -7.95
CA PRO A 126 4.25 12.30 -7.85
C PRO A 126 4.68 10.93 -7.35
N TYR A 127 4.08 10.42 -6.28
CA TYR A 127 4.42 9.11 -5.72
C TYR A 127 4.12 7.96 -6.67
N SER A 128 3.01 8.03 -7.43
CA SER A 128 2.70 6.97 -8.41
C SER A 128 3.67 6.94 -9.58
N ILE A 129 4.36 8.04 -9.85
CA ILE A 129 5.43 8.13 -10.83
C ILE A 129 6.73 7.64 -10.22
N PHE A 130 7.12 8.17 -9.06
CA PHE A 130 8.37 7.85 -8.39
C PHE A 130 8.49 6.35 -8.08
N PHE A 131 7.53 5.77 -7.36
CA PHE A 131 7.58 4.36 -6.97
C PHE A 131 7.48 3.38 -8.15
N ALA A 132 6.98 3.82 -9.30
CA ALA A 132 6.96 3.00 -10.51
C ALA A 132 8.26 3.12 -11.33
N ALA A 133 8.95 4.26 -11.26
CA ALA A 133 10.07 4.58 -12.14
C ALA A 133 11.44 4.38 -11.47
N ASP A 134 11.51 4.47 -10.15
CA ASP A 134 12.77 4.45 -9.39
C ASP A 134 12.90 3.24 -8.44
N PHE A 135 11.81 2.54 -8.14
CA PHE A 135 11.78 1.59 -7.03
C PHE A 135 11.27 0.22 -7.44
N ILE A 136 12.16 -0.76 -7.54
CA ILE A 136 11.77 -2.15 -7.84
C ILE A 136 11.30 -2.84 -6.56
N TRP A 137 10.00 -2.76 -6.29
CA TRP A 137 9.37 -3.30 -5.08
C TRP A 137 7.91 -3.67 -5.29
N ALA A 138 7.34 -4.47 -4.40
CA ALA A 138 5.95 -4.92 -4.51
C ALA A 138 4.90 -3.79 -4.42
N THR A 139 5.28 -2.58 -4.00
CA THR A 139 4.39 -1.46 -3.67
C THR A 139 3.49 -1.04 -4.83
N THR A 140 4.05 -0.93 -6.05
CA THR A 140 3.28 -0.50 -7.23
C THR A 140 2.21 -1.52 -7.61
N LEU A 141 2.56 -2.81 -7.59
CA LEU A 141 1.60 -3.88 -7.83
C LEU A 141 0.57 -3.97 -6.69
N SER A 142 0.98 -3.79 -5.42
CA SER A 142 0.07 -3.72 -4.26
C SER A 142 -0.96 -2.61 -4.42
N THR A 143 -0.53 -1.45 -4.93
CA THR A 143 -1.41 -0.30 -5.19
C THR A 143 -2.49 -0.61 -6.22
N LEU A 144 -2.12 -1.23 -7.34
CA LEU A 144 -3.08 -1.67 -8.35
C LEU A 144 -4.05 -2.71 -7.79
N LEU A 145 -3.51 -3.76 -7.16
CA LEU A 145 -4.32 -4.86 -6.63
C LEU A 145 -5.29 -4.38 -5.53
N PHE A 146 -4.84 -3.51 -4.63
CA PHE A 146 -5.70 -2.94 -3.60
C PHE A 146 -6.80 -2.06 -4.17
N ALA A 147 -6.49 -1.21 -5.15
CA ALA A 147 -7.48 -0.39 -5.84
C ALA A 147 -8.53 -1.24 -6.57
N LEU A 148 -8.11 -2.38 -7.16
CA LEU A 148 -9.02 -3.35 -7.77
C LEU A 148 -9.89 -4.07 -6.71
N VAL A 149 -9.31 -4.49 -5.57
CA VAL A 149 -10.06 -5.07 -4.44
C VAL A 149 -11.14 -4.09 -3.99
N PHE A 150 -10.79 -2.82 -3.79
CA PHE A 150 -11.74 -1.80 -3.38
C PHE A 150 -12.84 -1.58 -4.43
N LEU A 151 -12.49 -1.52 -5.71
CA LEU A 151 -13.46 -1.41 -6.82
C LEU A 151 -14.45 -2.58 -6.82
N VAL A 152 -13.95 -3.81 -6.65
CA VAL A 152 -14.80 -5.01 -6.61
C VAL A 152 -15.74 -4.96 -5.40
N VAL A 153 -15.28 -4.51 -4.24
CA VAL A 153 -16.11 -4.31 -3.04
C VAL A 153 -17.32 -3.42 -3.33
N LEU A 154 -17.13 -2.33 -4.09
CA LEU A 154 -18.24 -1.44 -4.46
C LEU A 154 -19.28 -2.11 -5.36
N HIS A 155 -18.89 -3.12 -6.15
CA HIS A 155 -19.81 -3.91 -6.95
C HIS A 155 -20.51 -5.00 -6.12
N LEU A 156 -19.84 -5.58 -5.11
CA LEU A 156 -20.43 -6.57 -4.23
C LEU A 156 -21.63 -6.05 -3.43
N GLU A 157 -21.69 -4.74 -3.17
CA GLU A 157 -22.86 -4.14 -2.51
C GLU A 157 -24.18 -4.32 -3.31
N GLU A 158 -24.08 -4.48 -4.62
CA GLU A 158 -25.21 -4.49 -5.55
C GLU A 158 -25.56 -5.89 -6.04
N THR A 159 -24.65 -6.86 -5.93
CA THR A 159 -24.83 -8.19 -6.51
C THR A 159 -24.92 -9.32 -5.47
N SER A 160 -25.76 -10.32 -5.74
CA SER A 160 -25.85 -11.56 -4.97
C SER A 160 -25.20 -12.75 -5.67
N GLU A 161 -24.67 -12.55 -6.85
CA GLU A 161 -24.08 -13.63 -7.62
C GLU A 161 -22.80 -14.15 -6.94
N ILE A 162 -22.77 -15.46 -6.73
CA ILE A 162 -21.66 -16.13 -6.03
C ILE A 162 -20.35 -15.93 -6.79
N SER A 163 -20.40 -15.87 -8.13
CA SER A 163 -19.23 -15.64 -8.98
C SER A 163 -18.46 -14.37 -8.64
N HIS A 164 -19.16 -13.27 -8.35
CA HIS A 164 -18.53 -12.00 -7.95
C HIS A 164 -17.85 -12.11 -6.58
N TRP A 165 -18.45 -12.86 -5.65
CA TRP A 165 -17.84 -13.09 -4.33
C TRP A 165 -16.64 -14.04 -4.41
N ILE A 166 -16.69 -15.05 -5.27
CA ILE A 166 -15.52 -15.89 -5.58
C ILE A 166 -14.41 -15.01 -6.18
N GLY A 167 -14.74 -14.15 -7.15
CA GLY A 167 -13.80 -13.20 -7.77
C GLY A 167 -13.17 -12.26 -6.75
N PHE A 168 -13.96 -11.71 -5.81
CA PHE A 168 -13.45 -10.90 -4.71
C PHE A 168 -12.46 -11.67 -3.83
N GLY A 169 -12.85 -12.88 -3.40
CA GLY A 169 -11.99 -13.73 -2.57
C GLY A 169 -10.70 -14.12 -3.28
N ALA A 170 -10.79 -14.50 -4.55
CA ALA A 170 -9.62 -14.83 -5.35
C ALA A 170 -8.67 -13.65 -5.54
N LEU A 171 -9.22 -12.47 -5.85
CA LEU A 171 -8.43 -11.23 -5.99
C LEU A 171 -7.78 -10.82 -4.65
N ALA A 172 -8.52 -10.89 -3.53
CA ALA A 172 -7.99 -10.58 -2.21
C ALA A 172 -6.86 -11.57 -1.81
N GLY A 173 -7.04 -12.88 -2.06
CA GLY A 173 -6.00 -13.88 -1.83
C GLY A 173 -4.76 -13.66 -2.71
N PHE A 174 -4.95 -13.34 -3.99
CA PHE A 174 -3.86 -13.00 -4.89
C PHE A 174 -3.11 -11.73 -4.48
N ALA A 175 -3.85 -10.70 -4.07
CA ALA A 175 -3.27 -9.46 -3.55
C ALA A 175 -2.49 -9.70 -2.24
N ALA A 176 -2.98 -10.58 -1.36
CA ALA A 176 -2.28 -10.96 -0.13
C ALA A 176 -1.00 -11.77 -0.39
N LEU A 177 -0.94 -12.55 -1.47
CA LEU A 177 0.28 -13.21 -1.92
C LEU A 177 1.32 -12.24 -2.48
N ASN A 178 0.91 -11.03 -2.87
CA ASN A 178 1.82 -9.94 -3.23
C ASN A 178 2.27 -9.16 -1.98
N ASP A 179 1.29 -8.74 -1.18
CA ASP A 179 1.51 -8.00 0.06
C ASP A 179 0.35 -8.30 1.04
N PRO A 180 0.62 -8.98 2.16
CA PRO A 180 -0.43 -9.38 3.10
C PRO A 180 -1.11 -8.21 3.81
N ILE A 181 -0.61 -6.97 3.69
CA ILE A 181 -1.25 -5.78 4.26
C ILE A 181 -2.68 -5.60 3.72
N VAL A 182 -2.99 -6.08 2.52
CA VAL A 182 -4.34 -6.08 1.96
C VAL A 182 -5.35 -6.76 2.89
N MET A 183 -4.89 -7.79 3.62
CA MET A 183 -5.75 -8.54 4.57
C MET A 183 -6.07 -7.73 5.84
N SER A 184 -5.43 -6.60 6.07
CA SER A 184 -5.83 -5.70 7.16
C SER A 184 -7.15 -4.95 6.86
N ALA A 185 -7.53 -4.79 5.60
CA ALA A 185 -8.74 -4.08 5.20
C ALA A 185 -9.77 -4.97 4.47
N ALA A 186 -9.34 -5.88 3.61
CA ALA A 186 -10.22 -6.68 2.76
C ALA A 186 -11.28 -7.50 3.53
N PRO A 187 -10.98 -8.16 4.68
CA PRO A 187 -11.98 -8.84 5.48
C PRO A 187 -13.07 -7.91 6.02
N PHE A 188 -12.72 -6.72 6.47
CA PHE A 188 -13.67 -5.74 7.00
C PHE A 188 -14.55 -5.15 5.89
N LEU A 189 -13.97 -4.93 4.71
CA LEU A 189 -14.71 -4.52 3.51
C LEU A 189 -15.69 -5.61 3.07
N GLY A 190 -15.24 -6.87 3.03
CA GLY A 190 -16.10 -8.02 2.74
C GLY A 190 -17.22 -8.18 3.77
N ALA A 191 -16.91 -8.05 5.07
CA ALA A 191 -17.89 -8.10 6.16
C ALA A 191 -18.91 -6.96 6.07
N TRP A 192 -18.48 -5.77 5.66
CA TRP A 192 -19.38 -4.64 5.39
C TRP A 192 -20.38 -4.95 4.28
N CYS A 193 -19.92 -5.44 3.12
CA CYS A 193 -20.78 -5.85 2.03
C CYS A 193 -21.75 -6.96 2.48
N TRP A 194 -21.23 -7.92 3.22
CA TRP A 194 -22.01 -9.02 3.77
C TRP A 194 -23.10 -8.52 4.72
N TYR A 195 -22.79 -7.64 5.65
CA TYR A 195 -23.75 -7.00 6.56
C TYR A 195 -24.82 -6.20 5.82
N ARG A 196 -24.42 -5.39 4.83
CA ARG A 196 -25.35 -4.61 3.99
C ARG A 196 -26.38 -5.52 3.30
N ARG A 197 -25.92 -6.66 2.78
CA ARG A 197 -26.80 -7.64 2.17
C ARG A 197 -27.75 -8.29 3.18
N TYR A 198 -27.23 -8.70 4.31
CA TYR A 198 -28.06 -9.23 5.41
C TYR A 198 -29.20 -8.26 5.76
N ARG A 199 -28.87 -6.99 5.95
CA ARG A 199 -29.85 -5.94 6.28
C ARG A 199 -30.89 -5.70 5.19
N ARG A 200 -30.58 -5.98 3.93
CA ARG A 200 -31.50 -5.88 2.78
C ARG A 200 -32.32 -7.18 2.55
N GLY A 201 -32.22 -8.17 3.42
CA GLY A 201 -32.92 -9.45 3.28
C GLY A 201 -32.39 -10.34 2.14
N GLY A 202 -31.21 -10.04 1.60
CA GLY A 202 -30.60 -10.80 0.50
C GLY A 202 -29.92 -12.09 0.97
N ARG A 203 -29.62 -12.99 0.02
CA ARG A 203 -28.81 -14.18 0.29
C ARG A 203 -27.37 -13.76 0.61
N TRP A 204 -26.94 -13.93 1.84
CA TRP A 204 -25.66 -13.42 2.36
C TRP A 204 -24.66 -14.53 2.73
N PHE A 205 -25.12 -15.65 3.28
CA PHE A 205 -24.26 -16.69 3.85
C PHE A 205 -23.39 -17.38 2.78
N LYS A 206 -24.02 -17.95 1.76
CA LYS A 206 -23.29 -18.68 0.69
C LYS A 206 -22.26 -17.81 -0.04
N PRO A 207 -22.57 -16.56 -0.46
CA PRO A 207 -21.57 -15.67 -1.06
C PRO A 207 -20.37 -15.40 -0.15
N GLY A 208 -20.62 -15.10 1.13
CA GLY A 208 -19.52 -14.85 2.08
C GLY A 208 -18.61 -16.06 2.27
N VAL A 209 -19.19 -17.25 2.44
CA VAL A 209 -18.42 -18.50 2.51
C VAL A 209 -17.62 -18.74 1.22
N ALA A 210 -18.24 -18.51 0.05
CA ALA A 210 -17.57 -18.67 -1.24
C ALA A 210 -16.35 -17.73 -1.37
N ALA A 211 -16.45 -16.48 -0.89
CA ALA A 211 -15.31 -15.56 -0.88
C ALA A 211 -14.16 -16.06 0.01
N VAL A 212 -14.47 -16.52 1.24
CA VAL A 212 -13.47 -17.07 2.16
C VAL A 212 -12.80 -18.32 1.55
N LEU A 213 -13.57 -19.23 1.00
CA LEU A 213 -13.03 -20.44 0.35
C LEU A 213 -12.14 -20.08 -0.85
N ALA A 214 -12.47 -19.03 -1.60
CA ALA A 214 -11.66 -18.58 -2.71
C ALA A 214 -10.31 -17.98 -2.24
N VAL A 215 -10.30 -17.17 -1.14
CA VAL A 215 -9.05 -16.71 -0.51
C VAL A 215 -8.18 -17.90 -0.11
N VAL A 216 -8.77 -18.88 0.59
CA VAL A 216 -8.04 -20.07 1.06
C VAL A 216 -7.52 -20.87 -0.12
N ALA A 217 -8.33 -21.11 -1.15
CA ALA A 217 -7.95 -21.89 -2.33
C ALA A 217 -6.75 -21.25 -3.06
N VAL A 218 -6.78 -19.92 -3.27
CA VAL A 218 -5.69 -19.19 -3.94
C VAL A 218 -4.41 -19.19 -3.10
N SER A 219 -4.54 -19.09 -1.77
CA SER A 219 -3.38 -18.97 -0.86
C SER A 219 -2.83 -20.32 -0.40
N SER A 220 -3.62 -21.40 -0.50
CA SER A 220 -3.26 -22.72 0.03
C SER A 220 -1.96 -23.32 -0.54
N PRO A 221 -1.59 -23.18 -1.83
CA PRO A 221 -0.32 -23.70 -2.31
C PRO A 221 0.88 -23.09 -1.55
N TRP A 222 0.77 -21.80 -1.22
CA TRP A 222 1.80 -21.11 -0.43
C TRP A 222 1.82 -21.55 1.03
N PHE A 223 0.65 -21.74 1.65
CA PHE A 223 0.55 -22.22 3.02
C PHE A 223 1.09 -23.64 3.16
N ILE A 224 0.77 -24.54 2.22
CA ILE A 224 1.26 -25.91 2.16
C ILE A 224 2.80 -25.90 2.03
N ARG A 225 3.33 -25.12 1.09
CA ARG A 225 4.79 -24.97 0.90
C ARG A 225 5.48 -24.52 2.20
N ASN A 226 4.93 -23.51 2.87
CA ASN A 226 5.52 -22.99 4.10
C ASN A 226 5.47 -24.02 5.22
N TYR A 227 4.38 -24.76 5.34
CA TYR A 227 4.27 -25.83 6.32
C TYR A 227 5.31 -26.93 6.08
N HIS A 228 5.51 -27.35 4.84
CA HIS A 228 6.54 -28.34 4.49
C HIS A 228 7.96 -27.83 4.75
N ALA A 229 8.23 -26.55 4.52
CA ALA A 229 9.56 -25.98 4.68
C ALA A 229 9.95 -25.72 6.15
N PHE A 230 8.97 -25.36 7.00
CA PHE A 230 9.23 -24.87 8.36
C PHE A 230 8.60 -25.72 9.47
N GLY A 231 7.74 -26.69 9.12
CA GLY A 231 6.98 -27.46 10.12
C GLY A 231 5.96 -26.61 10.91
N LYS A 232 5.68 -25.38 10.46
CA LYS A 232 4.82 -24.40 11.13
C LYS A 232 3.85 -23.76 10.14
N PHE A 233 2.67 -23.38 10.60
CA PHE A 233 1.73 -22.62 9.79
C PHE A 233 2.18 -21.14 9.71
N ILE A 234 2.68 -20.75 8.56
CA ILE A 234 3.07 -19.36 8.23
C ILE A 234 2.24 -18.97 7.01
N PRO A 235 1.19 -18.12 7.16
CA PRO A 235 0.24 -17.91 6.07
C PRO A 235 0.85 -17.20 4.87
N PHE A 236 1.32 -15.98 4.99
CA PHE A 236 1.81 -15.20 3.85
C PHE A 236 3.29 -14.86 3.96
N ARG A 237 3.69 -14.27 5.09
CA ARG A 237 5.00 -13.68 5.36
C ARG A 237 5.39 -13.97 6.81
N GLY A 238 6.63 -14.36 7.04
CA GLY A 238 7.09 -14.84 8.32
C GLY A 238 7.82 -13.82 9.18
N ASN A 239 8.12 -12.62 8.68
CA ASN A 239 9.01 -11.66 9.33
C ASN A 239 8.33 -10.65 10.27
N LEU A 240 7.03 -10.77 10.57
CA LEU A 240 6.29 -9.79 11.39
C LEU A 240 6.96 -9.50 12.74
N GLY A 241 7.57 -10.51 13.37
CA GLY A 241 8.28 -10.32 14.65
C GLY A 241 9.51 -9.42 14.52
N PHE A 242 10.20 -9.50 13.38
CA PHE A 242 11.31 -8.62 13.05
C PHE A 242 10.81 -7.19 12.75
N GLU A 243 9.77 -7.03 11.92
CA GLU A 243 9.16 -5.72 11.64
C GLU A 243 8.65 -5.03 12.92
N PHE A 244 8.13 -5.83 13.85
CA PHE A 244 7.73 -5.35 15.16
C PHE A 244 8.92 -4.87 16.00
N TYR A 245 10.07 -5.56 15.92
CA TYR A 245 11.29 -5.14 16.57
C TYR A 245 11.88 -3.86 15.98
N CYS A 246 11.89 -3.71 14.66
CA CYS A 246 12.38 -2.48 14.00
C CYS A 246 11.73 -1.22 14.55
N GLY A 247 10.45 -1.29 14.87
CA GLY A 247 9.75 -0.17 15.47
C GLY A 247 9.80 -0.10 17.00
N ASN A 248 10.25 -1.15 17.71
CA ASN A 248 10.10 -1.25 19.16
C ASN A 248 11.37 -1.77 19.84
N ASN A 249 12.43 -0.97 19.78
CA ASN A 249 13.72 -1.18 20.42
C ASN A 249 14.28 0.13 20.96
N GLN A 250 15.44 0.08 21.62
CA GLN A 250 16.04 1.24 22.29
C GLN A 250 16.41 2.41 21.34
N ASP A 251 16.61 2.13 20.04
CA ASP A 251 17.09 3.11 19.08
C ASP A 251 15.98 3.58 18.13
N SER A 252 14.82 2.93 18.10
CA SER A 252 13.72 3.18 17.16
C SER A 252 13.05 4.56 17.33
N TRP A 253 13.38 5.33 18.37
CA TRP A 253 12.94 6.70 18.57
C TRP A 253 13.94 7.76 18.02
N HIS A 254 15.14 7.35 17.63
CA HIS A 254 16.14 8.22 17.01
C HIS A 254 15.74 8.56 15.56
N TRP A 255 16.27 9.68 15.06
CA TRP A 255 16.07 10.07 13.66
C TRP A 255 16.88 9.23 12.68
N ASP A 256 18.08 8.78 13.08
CA ASP A 256 18.96 7.88 12.35
C ASP A 256 19.20 6.62 13.17
N PRO A 257 18.23 5.68 13.24
CA PRO A 257 18.46 4.44 13.95
C PRO A 257 19.55 3.61 13.25
N PRO A 258 20.31 2.79 13.97
CA PRO A 258 21.24 1.85 13.37
C PRO A 258 20.47 0.83 12.52
N GLY A 259 21.14 0.23 11.55
CA GLY A 259 20.58 -0.87 10.78
C GLY A 259 20.34 -2.10 11.66
N TYR A 260 19.14 -2.69 11.54
CA TYR A 260 18.74 -3.90 12.26
C TYR A 260 18.57 -5.10 11.35
N HIS A 261 18.61 -4.89 10.04
CA HIS A 261 18.41 -5.95 9.08
C HIS A 261 19.62 -6.90 9.06
N PRO A 262 19.44 -8.23 8.86
CA PRO A 262 20.55 -9.17 8.75
C PRO A 262 21.58 -8.82 7.67
N SER A 263 21.23 -7.93 6.73
CA SER A 263 22.15 -7.40 5.72
C SER A 263 22.91 -6.14 6.15
N ASP A 264 22.57 -5.53 7.30
CA ASP A 264 23.12 -4.22 7.69
C ASP A 264 24.38 -4.36 8.55
N THR A 265 24.41 -5.34 9.45
CA THR A 265 25.51 -5.53 10.40
C THR A 265 25.94 -6.98 10.53
N ASP A 266 27.23 -7.20 10.80
CA ASP A 266 27.77 -8.53 11.08
C ASP A 266 27.16 -9.20 12.33
N GLN A 267 26.70 -8.40 13.28
CA GLN A 267 26.06 -8.91 14.49
C GLN A 267 24.70 -9.52 14.16
N GLU A 268 23.85 -8.79 13.47
CA GLU A 268 22.53 -9.26 13.05
C GLU A 268 22.64 -10.48 12.12
N TRP A 269 23.63 -10.45 11.22
CA TRP A 269 23.90 -11.57 10.34
C TRP A 269 24.29 -12.84 11.10
N ARG A 270 25.22 -12.76 12.07
CA ARG A 270 25.61 -13.89 12.90
C ARG A 270 24.46 -14.45 13.73
N GLU A 271 23.64 -13.57 14.31
CA GLU A 271 22.46 -13.96 15.08
C GLU A 271 21.44 -14.71 14.20
N TYR A 272 21.18 -14.20 12.98
CA TYR A 272 20.33 -14.87 12.01
C TYR A 272 20.87 -16.25 11.62
N GLN A 273 22.17 -16.38 11.36
CA GLN A 273 22.77 -17.68 11.03
C GLN A 273 22.67 -18.70 12.17
N GLN A 274 22.83 -18.27 13.42
CA GLN A 274 22.76 -19.15 14.59
C GLN A 274 21.34 -19.63 14.89
N LEU A 275 20.35 -18.75 14.75
CA LEU A 275 18.96 -19.02 15.14
C LEU A 275 18.11 -19.56 14.00
N GLY A 276 18.53 -19.38 12.75
CA GLY A 276 17.73 -19.58 11.57
C GLY A 276 16.57 -18.59 11.48
N GLU A 277 15.88 -18.51 10.32
CA GLU A 277 14.86 -17.49 10.07
C GLU A 277 13.77 -17.42 11.15
N THR A 278 13.13 -18.55 11.45
CA THR A 278 12.02 -18.55 12.43
C THR A 278 12.46 -18.30 13.87
N GLY A 279 13.66 -18.73 14.23
CA GLY A 279 14.26 -18.48 15.54
C GLY A 279 14.66 -17.02 15.71
N TYR A 280 15.30 -16.45 14.71
CA TYR A 280 15.68 -15.04 14.67
C TYR A 280 14.46 -14.12 14.79
N VAL A 281 13.44 -14.34 13.98
CA VAL A 281 12.19 -13.55 14.04
C VAL A 281 11.50 -13.67 15.40
N ALA A 282 11.48 -14.86 16.00
CA ALA A 282 10.90 -15.05 17.32
C ALA A 282 11.73 -14.32 18.40
N HIS A 283 13.06 -14.40 18.32
CA HIS A 283 13.95 -13.69 19.24
C HIS A 283 13.77 -12.17 19.17
N LYS A 284 13.74 -11.60 17.95
CA LYS A 284 13.49 -10.16 17.75
C LYS A 284 12.12 -9.74 18.30
N ARG A 285 11.07 -10.52 18.07
CA ARG A 285 9.75 -10.27 18.68
C ARG A 285 9.82 -10.23 20.20
N ASP A 286 10.52 -11.17 20.82
CA ASP A 286 10.61 -11.27 22.28
C ASP A 286 11.43 -10.10 22.87
N GLN A 287 12.48 -9.65 22.17
CA GLN A 287 13.20 -8.41 22.48
C GLN A 287 12.29 -7.18 22.44
N ALA A 288 11.47 -7.05 21.40
CA ALA A 288 10.50 -5.95 21.28
C ALA A 288 9.50 -5.95 22.44
N PHE A 289 8.94 -7.12 22.78
CA PHE A 289 8.04 -7.21 23.93
C PHE A 289 8.72 -6.90 25.27
N ALA A 290 9.97 -7.29 25.45
CA ALA A 290 10.74 -6.94 26.64
C ALA A 290 10.94 -5.43 26.75
N PHE A 291 11.32 -4.79 25.63
CA PHE A 291 11.44 -3.34 25.55
C PHE A 291 10.12 -2.61 25.88
N ILE A 292 9.01 -3.01 25.29
CA ILE A 292 7.69 -2.40 25.52
C ILE A 292 7.29 -2.52 26.99
N ARG A 293 7.52 -3.67 27.63
CA ARG A 293 7.21 -3.87 29.06
C ARG A 293 8.02 -2.95 29.96
N ALA A 294 9.29 -2.73 29.62
CA ALA A 294 10.19 -1.85 30.35
C ALA A 294 9.91 -0.35 30.11
N HIS A 295 9.41 0.00 28.91
CA HIS A 295 9.30 1.38 28.44
C HIS A 295 7.89 1.73 27.91
N ARG A 296 6.83 1.40 28.65
CA ARG A 296 5.41 1.54 28.22
C ARG A 296 5.06 2.95 27.75
N GLN A 297 5.51 3.98 28.47
CA GLN A 297 5.23 5.35 28.11
C GLN A 297 5.89 5.76 26.78
N LEU A 298 7.15 5.35 26.59
CA LEU A 298 7.87 5.58 25.34
C LEU A 298 7.16 4.86 24.18
N TYR A 299 6.73 3.61 24.38
CA TYR A 299 5.97 2.87 23.36
C TYR A 299 4.70 3.61 22.90
N VAL A 300 3.92 4.17 23.84
CA VAL A 300 2.73 4.97 23.50
C VAL A 300 3.12 6.20 22.68
N THR A 301 4.15 6.93 23.11
CA THR A 301 4.65 8.11 22.40
C THR A 301 5.08 7.76 20.97
N MET A 302 5.83 6.67 20.81
CA MET A 302 6.29 6.19 19.50
C MET A 302 5.12 5.74 18.62
N THR A 303 4.12 5.08 19.19
CA THR A 303 2.91 4.70 18.45
C THR A 303 2.16 5.93 17.94
N LEU A 304 1.97 6.95 18.78
CA LEU A 304 1.35 8.21 18.35
C LEU A 304 2.16 8.93 17.25
N ARG A 305 3.47 8.92 17.36
CA ARG A 305 4.38 9.46 16.33
C ARG A 305 4.20 8.73 15.00
N ARG A 306 4.09 7.40 15.00
CA ARG A 306 3.84 6.59 13.80
C ARG A 306 2.47 6.88 13.17
N VAL A 307 1.44 7.11 13.99
CA VAL A 307 0.15 7.59 13.49
C VAL A 307 0.33 8.88 12.70
N VAL A 308 1.05 9.87 13.27
CA VAL A 308 1.33 11.12 12.55
C VAL A 308 2.06 10.86 11.24
N TYR A 309 3.08 10.00 11.24
CA TYR A 309 3.90 9.73 10.05
C TYR A 309 3.11 9.13 8.88
N ILE A 310 2.25 8.16 9.13
CA ILE A 310 1.42 7.57 8.08
C ILE A 310 0.56 8.61 7.38
N TRP A 311 0.06 9.62 8.11
CA TRP A 311 -0.88 10.59 7.57
C TRP A 311 -0.21 11.85 7.02
N THR A 312 0.97 12.19 7.51
CA THR A 312 1.65 13.44 7.17
C THR A 312 2.98 13.26 6.45
N GLY A 313 3.33 12.04 6.06
CA GLY A 313 4.62 11.69 5.50
C GLY A 313 5.61 11.26 6.58
N PHE A 314 6.62 10.49 6.19
CA PHE A 314 7.64 10.03 7.11
C PHE A 314 8.51 11.22 7.59
N TRP A 315 8.73 11.31 8.89
CA TRP A 315 9.50 12.39 9.50
C TRP A 315 10.82 11.82 10.02
N SER A 316 11.91 12.13 9.34
CA SER A 316 13.24 11.96 9.86
C SER A 316 14.05 13.25 9.62
N PHE A 317 14.75 13.69 10.66
CA PHE A 317 15.63 14.86 10.64
C PHE A 317 17.08 14.46 10.93
N GLY A 318 17.40 13.17 10.82
CA GLY A 318 18.75 12.65 10.93
C GLY A 318 19.63 13.10 9.76
N GLU A 319 20.89 13.39 10.01
CA GLU A 319 21.79 13.91 8.98
C GLU A 319 22.03 12.89 7.85
N ARG A 320 22.19 11.60 8.20
CA ARG A 320 22.35 10.53 7.22
C ARG A 320 21.10 10.39 6.36
N TYR A 321 19.94 10.36 7.00
CA TYR A 321 18.66 10.16 6.33
C TYR A 321 18.35 11.29 5.34
N LEU A 322 18.57 12.55 5.75
CA LEU A 322 18.35 13.72 4.88
C LEU A 322 19.31 13.77 3.67
N LYS A 323 20.48 13.13 3.76
CA LYS A 323 21.39 12.99 2.60
C LYS A 323 20.90 11.95 1.61
N GLU A 324 20.31 10.86 2.11
CA GLU A 324 19.80 9.77 1.28
C GLU A 324 18.41 10.09 0.70
N GLU A 325 17.56 10.78 1.46
CA GLU A 325 16.17 11.11 1.13
C GLU A 325 15.89 12.64 1.24
N PRO A 326 16.45 13.47 0.34
CA PRO A 326 16.38 14.94 0.45
C PRO A 326 14.97 15.51 0.30
N PHE A 327 14.04 14.72 -0.25
CA PHE A 327 12.65 15.13 -0.48
C PHE A 327 11.72 14.91 0.72
N ASP A 328 12.19 14.34 1.83
CA ASP A 328 11.34 14.02 2.97
C ASP A 328 10.69 15.25 3.61
N ILE A 329 11.42 16.34 3.76
CA ILE A 329 10.83 17.58 4.32
C ILE A 329 9.73 18.15 3.40
N PRO A 330 9.93 18.32 2.08
CA PRO A 330 8.85 18.66 1.16
C PRO A 330 7.69 17.67 1.19
N ASN A 331 7.95 16.38 1.37
CA ASN A 331 6.94 15.33 1.47
C ASN A 331 6.01 15.51 2.66
N ILE A 332 6.50 16.02 3.79
CA ILE A 332 5.67 16.33 4.97
C ILE A 332 4.57 17.32 4.60
N PHE A 333 4.89 18.39 3.92
CA PHE A 333 3.91 19.40 3.51
C PHE A 333 2.91 18.84 2.48
N PHE A 334 3.42 18.11 1.49
CA PHE A 334 2.58 17.51 0.46
C PHE A 334 1.63 16.47 1.06
N CYS A 335 2.12 15.55 1.87
CA CYS A 335 1.31 14.50 2.49
C CYS A 335 0.29 15.06 3.47
N THR A 336 0.68 16.07 4.27
CA THR A 336 -0.22 16.77 5.19
C THR A 336 -1.34 17.47 4.44
N GLY A 337 -1.01 18.26 3.42
CA GLY A 337 -1.99 18.95 2.58
C GLY A 337 -2.96 17.98 1.91
N LEU A 338 -2.44 16.90 1.32
CA LEU A 338 -3.25 15.86 0.70
C LEU A 338 -4.20 15.19 1.72
N THR A 339 -3.70 14.90 2.93
CA THR A 339 -4.50 14.29 4.00
C THR A 339 -5.62 15.23 4.46
N VAL A 340 -5.34 16.50 4.66
CA VAL A 340 -6.36 17.50 5.04
C VAL A 340 -7.46 17.60 3.98
N ILE A 341 -7.08 17.69 2.70
CA ILE A 341 -8.04 17.75 1.59
C ILE A 341 -8.85 16.45 1.49
N MET A 342 -8.21 15.31 1.64
CA MET A 342 -8.85 13.99 1.66
C MET A 342 -9.87 13.89 2.81
N LEU A 343 -9.51 14.29 4.04
CA LEU A 343 -10.42 14.28 5.18
C LEU A 343 -11.62 15.20 4.97
N PHE A 344 -11.42 16.34 4.34
CA PHE A 344 -12.53 17.19 3.93
C PHE A 344 -13.44 16.47 2.92
N GLY A 345 -12.87 15.81 1.91
CA GLY A 345 -13.64 14.99 0.95
C GLY A 345 -14.40 13.85 1.62
N LEU A 346 -13.76 13.15 2.57
CA LEU A 346 -14.40 12.09 3.35
C LEU A 346 -15.58 12.61 4.17
N ARG A 347 -15.42 13.77 4.82
CA ARG A 347 -16.51 14.44 5.53
C ARG A 347 -17.66 14.80 4.60
N GLN A 348 -17.39 15.26 3.36
CA GLN A 348 -18.43 15.52 2.39
C GLN A 348 -19.13 14.22 1.96
N ALA A 349 -18.38 13.16 1.66
CA ALA A 349 -18.94 11.86 1.34
C ALA A 349 -19.86 11.32 2.44
N ALA A 350 -19.49 11.52 3.71
CA ALA A 350 -20.31 11.13 4.86
C ALA A 350 -21.60 11.96 4.96
N ARG A 351 -21.60 13.22 4.53
CA ARG A 351 -22.79 14.07 4.47
C ARG A 351 -23.73 13.70 3.33
N ASP A 352 -23.18 13.26 2.19
CA ASP A 352 -23.96 12.79 1.06
C ASP A 352 -24.59 11.42 1.33
N GLY A 353 -23.97 10.63 2.21
CA GLY A 353 -24.50 9.35 2.68
C GLY A 353 -23.43 8.47 3.36
N LEU A 354 -23.72 7.99 4.54
CA LEU A 354 -22.81 7.12 5.29
C LEU A 354 -22.42 5.86 4.51
N GLY A 355 -23.32 5.34 3.66
CA GLY A 355 -23.03 4.17 2.82
C GLY A 355 -21.87 4.41 1.84
N VAL A 356 -21.68 5.64 1.38
CA VAL A 356 -20.58 6.03 0.49
C VAL A 356 -19.26 6.17 1.27
N ALA A 357 -19.31 6.73 2.50
CA ALA A 357 -18.12 7.02 3.28
C ALA A 357 -17.55 5.78 4.00
N ILE A 358 -18.40 4.84 4.45
CA ILE A 358 -17.98 3.70 5.29
C ILE A 358 -16.88 2.84 4.66
N PRO A 359 -16.89 2.46 3.36
CA PRO A 359 -15.79 1.69 2.78
C PRO A 359 -14.44 2.39 2.90
N TYR A 360 -14.39 3.71 2.70
CA TYR A 360 -13.16 4.50 2.89
C TYR A 360 -12.73 4.55 4.35
N ILE A 361 -13.68 4.76 5.27
CA ILE A 361 -13.42 4.77 6.72
C ILE A 361 -12.83 3.43 7.16
N ILE A 362 -13.40 2.31 6.69
CA ILE A 362 -12.88 0.97 6.98
C ILE A 362 -11.41 0.88 6.56
N VAL A 363 -11.07 1.28 5.34
CA VAL A 363 -9.69 1.25 4.85
C VAL A 363 -8.79 2.13 5.70
N PHE A 364 -9.16 3.38 5.95
CA PHE A 364 -8.32 4.32 6.68
C PHE A 364 -8.14 3.98 8.16
N LEU A 365 -9.06 3.23 8.75
CA LEU A 365 -8.92 2.74 10.12
C LEU A 365 -8.15 1.42 10.20
N SER A 366 -8.34 0.49 9.25
CA SER A 366 -7.79 -0.86 9.35
C SER A 366 -6.45 -1.04 8.65
N PHE A 367 -6.26 -0.41 7.47
CA PHE A 367 -5.04 -0.58 6.69
C PHE A 367 -3.77 -0.13 7.43
N PRO A 368 -3.72 1.05 8.08
CA PRO A 368 -2.50 1.52 8.72
C PRO A 368 -2.21 0.89 10.08
N LEU A 369 -3.12 0.08 10.64
CA LEU A 369 -2.98 -0.46 12.00
C LEU A 369 -1.65 -1.19 12.21
N VAL A 370 -1.23 -2.03 11.27
CA VAL A 370 0.02 -2.78 11.41
C VAL A 370 1.21 -1.84 11.54
N TYR A 371 1.23 -0.75 10.80
CA TYR A 371 2.32 0.22 10.80
C TYR A 371 2.35 1.09 12.07
N TYR A 372 1.22 1.24 12.76
CA TYR A 372 1.20 1.92 14.06
C TYR A 372 1.93 1.11 15.13
N PHE A 373 1.92 -0.21 15.02
CA PHE A 373 2.55 -1.11 15.97
C PHE A 373 3.95 -1.59 15.55
N THR A 374 4.23 -1.60 14.24
CA THR A 374 5.56 -1.91 13.70
C THR A 374 6.34 -0.61 13.45
N HIS A 375 6.69 -0.32 12.22
CA HIS A 375 7.33 0.94 11.81
C HIS A 375 6.70 1.43 10.49
N PRO A 376 6.52 2.73 10.32
CA PRO A 376 6.13 3.31 9.04
C PRO A 376 7.37 3.59 8.19
N GLU A 377 7.19 3.45 6.88
CA GLU A 377 8.09 3.93 5.85
C GLU A 377 7.26 4.75 4.84
N ASP A 378 7.93 5.51 3.98
CA ASP A 378 7.29 6.38 3.00
C ASP A 378 6.42 5.61 1.99
N TYR A 379 6.80 4.37 1.64
CA TYR A 379 6.06 3.50 0.71
C TYR A 379 4.88 2.75 1.35
N HIS A 380 4.77 2.67 2.67
CA HIS A 380 3.75 1.87 3.35
C HIS A 380 2.32 2.37 3.12
N ARG A 381 2.11 3.67 2.91
CA ARG A 381 0.79 4.24 2.62
C ARG A 381 0.38 4.08 1.15
N ARG A 382 1.32 3.89 0.24
CA ARG A 382 1.07 3.98 -1.21
C ARG A 382 -0.07 3.11 -1.73
N PRO A 383 -0.31 1.88 -1.23
CA PRO A 383 -1.44 1.08 -1.70
C PRO A 383 -2.81 1.73 -1.54
N ILE A 384 -2.98 2.66 -0.59
CA ILE A 384 -4.25 3.37 -0.37
C ILE A 384 -4.29 4.78 -0.97
N ASP A 385 -3.20 5.29 -1.53
CA ASP A 385 -3.15 6.60 -2.20
C ASP A 385 -4.21 6.79 -3.32
N PRO A 386 -4.63 5.76 -4.11
CA PRO A 386 -5.76 5.88 -5.02
C PRO A 386 -7.02 6.44 -4.36
N LEU A 387 -7.32 6.04 -3.14
CA LEU A 387 -8.49 6.50 -2.39
C LEU A 387 -8.32 7.93 -1.88
N PHE A 388 -7.09 8.32 -1.51
CA PHE A 388 -6.75 9.71 -1.19
C PHE A 388 -7.01 10.63 -2.37
N VAL A 389 -6.55 10.23 -3.56
CA VAL A 389 -6.74 11.00 -4.80
C VAL A 389 -8.22 11.20 -5.10
N VAL A 390 -9.02 10.13 -5.03
CA VAL A 390 -10.46 10.20 -5.28
C VAL A 390 -11.16 11.16 -4.32
N LEU A 391 -10.92 11.01 -3.02
CA LEU A 391 -11.55 11.86 -2.00
C LEU A 391 -11.03 13.30 -2.03
N ALA A 392 -9.75 13.51 -2.32
CA ALA A 392 -9.20 14.86 -2.44
C ALA A 392 -9.84 15.62 -3.60
N VAL A 393 -9.97 15.00 -4.78
CA VAL A 393 -10.65 15.60 -5.93
C VAL A 393 -12.12 15.88 -5.61
N TYR A 394 -12.81 14.92 -5.00
CA TYR A 394 -14.19 15.11 -4.58
C TYR A 394 -14.34 16.28 -3.59
N GLY A 395 -13.45 16.39 -2.61
CA GLY A 395 -13.42 17.49 -1.63
C GLY A 395 -13.28 18.86 -2.30
N VAL A 396 -12.28 19.00 -3.19
CA VAL A 396 -12.04 20.26 -3.93
C VAL A 396 -13.24 20.65 -4.78
N LEU A 397 -13.80 19.71 -5.53
CA LEU A 397 -14.95 20.01 -6.39
C LEU A 397 -16.20 20.32 -5.59
N SER A 398 -16.41 19.69 -4.45
CA SER A 398 -17.53 19.97 -3.53
C SER A 398 -17.40 21.36 -2.89
N MET A 399 -16.18 21.77 -2.53
CA MET A 399 -15.91 23.11 -2.02
C MET A 399 -16.22 24.19 -3.08
N LYS A 400 -15.76 24.00 -4.33
CA LYS A 400 -16.08 24.93 -5.43
C LYS A 400 -17.59 25.11 -5.62
N ARG A 401 -18.35 24.01 -5.63
CA ARG A 401 -19.82 24.09 -5.78
C ARG A 401 -20.46 24.90 -4.65
N ARG A 402 -20.01 24.71 -3.41
CA ARG A 402 -20.55 25.45 -2.26
C ARG A 402 -20.24 26.94 -2.32
N LEU A 403 -19.01 27.29 -2.72
CA LEU A 403 -18.62 28.69 -2.88
C LEU A 403 -19.42 29.38 -3.99
N GLN A 404 -19.69 28.69 -5.09
CA GLN A 404 -20.53 29.19 -6.17
C GLN A 404 -21.97 29.41 -5.70
N ALA A 405 -22.59 28.40 -5.06
CA ALA A 405 -23.94 28.53 -4.51
C ALA A 405 -24.06 29.64 -3.47
N HIS A 406 -23.04 29.84 -2.64
CA HIS A 406 -23.02 30.93 -1.67
C HIS A 406 -22.95 32.31 -2.33
N ARG A 407 -22.11 32.45 -3.38
CA ARG A 407 -22.04 33.67 -4.20
C ARG A 407 -23.37 34.01 -4.83
N GLU A 408 -23.99 33.06 -5.50
CA GLU A 408 -25.31 33.23 -6.16
C GLU A 408 -26.38 33.66 -5.14
N THR A 409 -26.32 33.10 -3.91
CA THR A 409 -27.26 33.50 -2.83
C THR A 409 -27.00 34.95 -2.37
N LEU A 410 -25.76 35.39 -2.27
CA LEU A 410 -25.41 36.76 -1.90
C LEU A 410 -25.83 37.75 -2.97
N GLU A 411 -25.51 37.46 -4.23
CA GLU A 411 -25.91 38.31 -5.39
C GLU A 411 -27.44 38.46 -5.46
N PHE A 412 -28.19 37.37 -5.27
CA PHE A 412 -29.67 37.42 -5.24
C PHE A 412 -30.22 38.24 -4.06
N SER A 413 -29.54 38.13 -2.89
CA SER A 413 -29.94 38.92 -1.70
C SER A 413 -29.68 40.42 -1.87
N GLU A 414 -28.54 40.78 -2.49
CA GLU A 414 -28.20 42.19 -2.79
C GLU A 414 -29.16 42.78 -3.83
N GLU A 415 -29.48 42.04 -4.90
CA GLU A 415 -30.41 42.49 -5.96
C GLU A 415 -31.82 42.70 -5.37
N LYS A 416 -32.29 41.83 -4.46
CA LYS A 416 -33.56 41.98 -3.78
C LYS A 416 -33.58 43.21 -2.87
N THR A 417 -32.51 43.49 -2.14
CA THR A 417 -32.44 44.68 -1.27
C THR A 417 -32.46 45.97 -2.13
N LEU A 418 -31.76 46.01 -3.26
CA LEU A 418 -31.76 47.14 -4.18
C LEU A 418 -33.15 47.42 -4.85
N THR A 419 -33.89 46.33 -5.11
CA THR A 419 -35.25 46.46 -5.69
C THR A 419 -36.29 46.90 -4.64
N ASP A 420 -36.16 46.46 -3.39
CA ASP A 420 -37.03 46.87 -2.28
C ASP A 420 -36.80 48.35 -1.88
N ASP A 421 -35.53 48.82 -1.90
CA ASP A 421 -35.18 50.23 -1.63
C ASP A 421 -35.60 51.21 -2.81
N ALA A 422 -35.72 50.68 -4.02
CA ALA A 422 -36.18 51.49 -5.18
C ALA A 422 -37.72 51.65 -5.27
N THR A 423 -38.46 50.99 -4.38
CA THR A 423 -39.95 50.97 -4.35
C THR A 423 -40.54 51.81 -3.22
N ILE A 424 -39.70 52.45 -2.41
CA ILE A 424 -40.07 53.44 -1.37
C ILE A 424 -39.79 54.82 -1.92
#